data_fae56a15959ecbcbe64e0a7143d5e641
#
_entry.id   fae56a15959ecbcbe64e0a7143d5e641
#
_cell.length_a   1.000
_cell.length_b   1.000
_cell.length_c   1.000
_cell.angle_alpha   90.00
_cell.angle_beta   90.00
_cell.angle_gamma   90.00
#
_symmetry.space_group_name_H-M   'P 1'
#
loop_
_entity.id
_entity.type
_entity.pdbx_description
1 polymer ?
#
loop_
_entity_poly.entity_id
_entity_poly.type
_entity_poly.pdbx_seq_one_letter_code
_entity_poly.pdbx_strand_id
1 'polypeptide(L)'
;MKKNWTKILTITLEIIIIIIASFLVIRNVCYTAIIVNQSSMNPTLNDGDYGYAIKTKHALNNIKRFDIVIFELEENNEKKDLIKRIIGLPNEEIEFKDDSDLYVNNVLIEQDFIDKETQKLTNIGLKQKKFIVPENQYFVLGDNRGISYDSRNFGYIEQNSIFGILKIITKHYSNYNNETNKYEKEEFISFKFF
;
A
#
# COMPACT_ATOMS: atom_id res chain seq x y z
N MET A 1 49.57 -9.09 28.25
CA MET A 1 48.12 -9.20 28.24
C MET A 1 47.38 -7.98 27.67
N LYS A 2 47.71 -6.73 27.96
CA LYS A 2 47.02 -5.50 27.45
C LYS A 2 46.96 -5.39 25.92
N LYS A 3 47.98 -5.83 25.18
CA LYS A 3 48.07 -5.69 23.72
C LYS A 3 47.06 -6.54 22.93
N ASN A 4 46.54 -7.65 23.49
CA ASN A 4 45.57 -8.51 22.84
C ASN A 4 44.12 -7.96 23.02
N TRP A 5 43.86 -7.30 24.13
CA TRP A 5 42.54 -6.69 24.39
C TRP A 5 42.21 -5.52 23.45
N THR A 6 43.24 -4.68 23.14
CA THR A 6 43.04 -3.58 22.18
C THR A 6 42.72 -4.11 20.77
N LYS A 7 43.43 -5.16 20.33
CA LYS A 7 43.16 -5.79 19.02
C LYS A 7 41.75 -6.40 18.97
N ILE A 8 41.33 -7.08 20.04
CA ILE A 8 39.98 -7.65 20.12
C ILE A 8 38.94 -6.52 20.05
N LEU A 9 39.13 -5.45 20.79
CA LEU A 9 38.24 -4.29 20.81
C LEU A 9 38.13 -3.63 19.42
N THR A 10 39.24 -3.46 18.69
CA THR A 10 39.23 -2.88 17.34
C THR A 10 38.45 -3.79 16.37
N ILE A 11 38.72 -5.09 16.37
CA ILE A 11 38.01 -6.06 15.50
C ILE A 11 36.51 -6.08 15.79
N THR A 12 36.09 -6.08 17.06
CA THR A 12 34.67 -6.04 17.42
C THR A 12 34.02 -4.75 16.96
N LEU A 13 34.69 -3.61 17.08
CA LEU A 13 34.15 -2.33 16.58
C LEU A 13 33.99 -2.32 15.06
N GLU A 14 34.99 -2.83 14.32
CA GLU A 14 34.90 -2.98 12.85
C GLU A 14 33.74 -3.83 12.43
N ILE A 15 33.52 -4.98 13.08
CA ILE A 15 32.36 -5.88 12.81
C ILE A 15 31.04 -5.13 13.05
N ILE A 16 30.92 -4.41 14.16
CA ILE A 16 29.71 -3.63 14.47
C ILE A 16 29.45 -2.57 13.39
N ILE A 17 30.49 -1.86 12.96
CA ILE A 17 30.36 -0.84 11.90
C ILE A 17 29.90 -1.48 10.60
N ILE A 18 30.46 -2.63 10.22
CA ILE A 18 30.04 -3.36 9.00
C ILE A 18 28.58 -3.80 9.09
N ILE A 19 28.15 -4.31 10.23
CA ILE A 19 26.75 -4.71 10.44
C ILE A 19 25.81 -3.52 10.31
N ILE A 20 26.12 -2.40 10.95
CA ILE A 20 25.33 -1.17 10.87
C ILE A 20 25.30 -0.63 9.43
N ALA A 21 26.45 -0.57 8.76
CA ALA A 21 26.51 -0.12 7.37
C ALA A 21 25.69 -1.01 6.44
N SER A 22 25.81 -2.34 6.59
CA SER A 22 25.02 -3.30 5.81
C SER A 22 23.54 -3.15 6.06
N PHE A 23 23.11 -2.97 7.31
CA PHE A 23 21.72 -2.73 7.67
C PHE A 23 21.16 -1.44 7.02
N LEU A 24 21.93 -0.35 7.06
CA LEU A 24 21.52 0.91 6.45
C LEU A 24 21.40 0.80 4.92
N VAL A 25 22.32 0.08 4.27
CA VAL A 25 22.26 -0.18 2.83
C VAL A 25 21.02 -1.00 2.49
N ILE A 26 20.79 -2.11 3.18
CA ILE A 26 19.63 -2.98 2.95
C ILE A 26 18.33 -2.18 3.15
N ARG A 27 18.24 -1.40 4.22
CA ARG A 27 17.07 -0.55 4.50
C ARG A 27 16.79 0.41 3.34
N ASN A 28 17.79 1.10 2.84
CA ASN A 28 17.62 2.11 1.78
C ASN A 28 17.33 1.48 0.40
N VAL A 29 17.86 0.29 0.14
CA VAL A 29 17.66 -0.42 -1.14
C VAL A 29 16.31 -1.13 -1.19
N CYS A 30 15.89 -1.75 -0.07
CA CYS A 30 14.72 -2.62 -0.04
C CYS A 30 13.43 -1.90 0.36
N TYR A 31 13.51 -0.79 1.09
CA TYR A 31 12.35 -0.12 1.65
C TYR A 31 12.31 1.36 1.27
N THR A 32 11.09 1.90 1.19
CA THR A 32 10.84 3.33 1.09
C THR A 32 9.87 3.76 2.19
N ALA A 33 10.14 4.91 2.80
CA ALA A 33 9.19 5.52 3.74
C ALA A 33 8.10 6.23 2.94
N ILE A 34 6.87 6.14 3.44
CA ILE A 34 5.71 6.80 2.85
C ILE A 34 4.95 7.57 3.92
N ILE A 35 4.27 8.62 3.49
CA ILE A 35 3.25 9.33 4.25
C ILE A 35 1.96 9.23 3.43
N VAL A 36 0.89 8.79 4.08
CA VAL A 36 -0.44 8.73 3.46
C VAL A 36 -1.00 10.14 3.43
N ASN A 37 -1.21 10.67 2.23
CA ASN A 37 -1.83 11.99 2.02
C ASN A 37 -3.16 11.77 1.33
N GLN A 38 -4.22 11.61 2.04
CA GLN A 38 -5.61 11.48 1.57
C GLN A 38 -6.35 10.33 2.27
N SER A 39 -7.67 10.42 2.25
CA SER A 39 -8.58 9.49 2.93
C SER A 39 -9.10 8.36 2.05
N SER A 40 -8.55 8.18 0.83
CA SER A 40 -9.07 7.19 -0.13
C SER A 40 -8.90 5.73 0.31
N MET A 41 -8.07 5.48 1.31
CA MET A 41 -7.82 4.14 1.89
C MET A 41 -8.43 3.97 3.29
N ASN A 42 -9.26 4.92 3.77
CA ASN A 42 -9.99 4.75 5.02
C ASN A 42 -10.96 3.54 4.92
N PRO A 43 -11.13 2.78 5.99
CA PRO A 43 -10.53 2.94 7.33
C PRO A 43 -9.17 2.25 7.48
N THR A 44 -8.64 1.63 6.43
CA THR A 44 -7.39 0.85 6.50
C THR A 44 -6.17 1.73 6.76
N LEU A 45 -6.10 2.85 6.05
CA LEU A 45 -5.07 3.89 6.21
C LEU A 45 -5.76 5.24 6.34
N ASN A 46 -5.27 6.04 7.29
CA ASN A 46 -5.75 7.41 7.49
C ASN A 46 -4.77 8.43 6.92
N ASP A 47 -5.27 9.61 6.63
CA ASP A 47 -4.43 10.73 6.25
C ASP A 47 -3.42 11.04 7.36
N GLY A 48 -2.14 11.24 6.98
CA GLY A 48 -1.05 11.43 7.92
C GLY A 48 -0.40 10.14 8.44
N ASP A 49 -0.92 8.94 8.13
CA ASP A 49 -0.27 7.69 8.50
C ASP A 49 1.12 7.60 7.89
N TYR A 50 2.08 7.12 8.68
CA TYR A 50 3.46 6.93 8.27
C TYR A 50 3.81 5.45 8.22
N GLY A 51 4.46 5.01 7.15
CA GLY A 51 4.78 3.60 7.00
C GLY A 51 5.97 3.31 6.09
N TYR A 52 6.17 2.02 5.86
CA TYR A 52 7.23 1.51 4.99
C TYR A 52 6.67 0.56 3.93
N ALA A 53 7.08 0.79 2.70
CA ALA A 53 6.80 -0.08 1.57
C ALA A 53 8.06 -0.79 1.09
N ILE A 54 7.92 -2.06 0.68
CA ILE A 54 8.97 -2.82 0.02
C ILE A 54 9.00 -2.45 -1.45
N LYS A 55 10.20 -2.14 -1.97
CA LYS A 55 10.44 -1.76 -3.36
C LYS A 55 11.37 -2.71 -4.12
N THR A 56 11.61 -3.92 -3.60
CA THR A 56 12.46 -4.89 -4.27
C THR A 56 11.80 -5.45 -5.52
N LYS A 57 12.58 -5.65 -6.59
CA LYS A 57 12.09 -6.24 -7.84
C LYS A 57 11.40 -7.59 -7.61
N HIS A 58 11.90 -8.40 -6.67
CA HIS A 58 11.29 -9.68 -6.31
C HIS A 58 9.86 -9.48 -5.75
N ALA A 59 9.66 -8.54 -4.83
CA ALA A 59 8.34 -8.27 -4.28
C ALA A 59 7.39 -7.73 -5.36
N LEU A 60 7.84 -6.77 -6.19
CA LEU A 60 7.04 -6.17 -7.26
C LEU A 60 6.66 -7.16 -8.37
N ASN A 61 7.42 -8.23 -8.55
CA ASN A 61 7.08 -9.32 -9.47
C ASN A 61 6.14 -10.37 -8.85
N ASN A 62 5.84 -10.29 -7.55
CA ASN A 62 5.00 -11.24 -6.81
C ASN A 62 3.85 -10.54 -6.09
N ILE A 63 3.25 -9.54 -6.72
CA ILE A 63 2.09 -8.81 -6.20
C ILE A 63 0.91 -9.79 -6.07
N LYS A 64 0.24 -9.73 -4.93
CA LYS A 64 -0.91 -10.58 -4.62
C LYS A 64 -2.19 -9.75 -4.56
N ARG A 65 -3.33 -10.43 -4.71
CA ARG A 65 -4.62 -9.82 -4.42
C ARG A 65 -4.64 -9.29 -3.00
N PHE A 66 -5.22 -8.11 -2.82
CA PHE A 66 -5.33 -7.34 -1.59
C PHE A 66 -4.03 -6.71 -1.08
N ASP A 67 -2.89 -6.90 -1.74
CA ASP A 67 -1.71 -6.06 -1.45
C ASP A 67 -2.07 -4.57 -1.64
N ILE A 68 -1.58 -3.74 -0.73
CA ILE A 68 -1.68 -2.28 -0.86
C ILE A 68 -0.43 -1.81 -1.59
N VAL A 69 -0.63 -1.22 -2.77
CA VAL A 69 0.45 -0.81 -3.65
C VAL A 69 0.54 0.71 -3.76
N ILE A 70 1.77 1.16 -4.03
CA ILE A 70 2.09 2.55 -4.31
C ILE A 70 2.55 2.60 -5.75
N PHE A 71 1.92 3.45 -6.55
CA PHE A 71 2.18 3.54 -7.98
C PHE A 71 2.08 4.99 -8.47
N GLU A 72 2.78 5.28 -9.55
CA GLU A 72 2.69 6.54 -10.27
C GLU A 72 1.56 6.46 -11.30
N LEU A 73 0.60 7.39 -11.20
CA LEU A 73 -0.42 7.61 -12.24
C LEU A 73 -0.06 8.87 -13.01
N GLU A 74 0.09 8.73 -14.32
CA GLU A 74 0.25 9.87 -15.24
C GLU A 74 -1.09 10.19 -15.90
N GLU A 75 -1.61 11.38 -15.63
CA GLU A 75 -2.85 11.88 -16.20
C GLU A 75 -2.70 13.37 -16.54
N ASN A 76 -3.10 13.76 -17.75
CA ASN A 76 -3.00 15.14 -18.26
C ASN A 76 -1.59 15.75 -18.16
N ASN A 77 -0.53 14.95 -18.36
CA ASN A 77 0.88 15.32 -18.20
C ASN A 77 1.30 15.64 -16.75
N GLU A 78 0.48 15.29 -15.79
CA GLU A 78 0.82 15.34 -14.36
C GLU A 78 1.05 13.93 -13.82
N LYS A 79 2.11 13.78 -13.02
CA LYS A 79 2.42 12.55 -12.32
C LYS A 79 2.00 12.65 -10.86
N LYS A 80 1.25 11.65 -10.38
CA LYS A 80 0.75 11.59 -9.01
C LYS A 80 1.02 10.21 -8.43
N ASP A 81 1.60 10.18 -7.24
CA ASP A 81 1.74 8.93 -6.48
C ASP A 81 0.42 8.63 -5.78
N LEU A 82 -0.10 7.44 -6.01
CA LEU A 82 -1.34 6.96 -5.42
C LEU A 82 -1.10 5.70 -4.60
N ILE A 83 -1.92 5.52 -3.57
CA ILE A 83 -1.96 4.32 -2.74
C ILE A 83 -3.33 3.69 -2.91
N LYS A 84 -3.38 2.42 -3.38
CA LYS A 84 -4.61 1.67 -3.59
C LYS A 84 -4.39 0.19 -3.28
N ARG A 85 -5.50 -0.55 -3.19
CA ARG A 85 -5.50 -2.00 -2.99
C ARG A 85 -5.70 -2.74 -4.29
N ILE A 86 -4.91 -3.78 -4.52
CA ILE A 86 -5.06 -4.70 -5.64
C ILE A 86 -6.36 -5.50 -5.47
N ILE A 87 -7.24 -5.42 -6.46
CA ILE A 87 -8.50 -6.16 -6.51
C ILE A 87 -8.49 -7.21 -7.62
N GLY A 88 -7.98 -6.86 -8.81
CA GLY A 88 -7.82 -7.78 -9.93
C GLY A 88 -6.36 -7.95 -10.31
N LEU A 89 -5.94 -9.20 -10.51
CA LEU A 89 -4.62 -9.58 -11.00
C LEU A 89 -4.62 -9.70 -12.52
N PRO A 90 -3.46 -9.70 -13.18
CA PRO A 90 -3.38 -9.88 -14.63
C PRO A 90 -4.12 -11.12 -15.12
N ASN A 91 -4.81 -10.99 -16.25
CA ASN A 91 -5.60 -12.02 -16.93
C ASN A 91 -6.83 -12.53 -16.15
N GLU A 92 -7.25 -11.84 -15.09
CA GLU A 92 -8.45 -12.20 -14.36
C GLU A 92 -9.68 -11.48 -14.90
N GLU A 93 -10.80 -12.17 -14.81
CA GLU A 93 -12.12 -11.60 -14.95
C GLU A 93 -12.63 -11.23 -13.57
N ILE A 94 -12.94 -9.96 -13.33
CA ILE A 94 -13.57 -9.48 -12.11
C ILE A 94 -14.99 -8.97 -12.40
N GLU A 95 -15.92 -9.26 -11.52
CA GLU A 95 -17.31 -8.84 -11.63
C GLU A 95 -17.82 -8.39 -10.27
N PHE A 96 -18.53 -7.25 -10.25
CA PHE A 96 -19.27 -6.77 -9.08
C PHE A 96 -20.76 -7.02 -9.28
N LYS A 97 -21.32 -7.94 -8.49
CA LYS A 97 -22.76 -8.26 -8.55
C LYS A 97 -23.60 -7.29 -7.70
N ASP A 98 -24.88 -7.56 -7.56
CA ASP A 98 -25.88 -6.58 -7.09
C ASP A 98 -25.58 -5.95 -5.73
N ASP A 99 -25.07 -6.70 -4.77
CA ASP A 99 -24.67 -6.18 -3.45
C ASP A 99 -23.20 -5.73 -3.42
N SER A 100 -22.59 -5.47 -4.59
CA SER A 100 -21.16 -5.18 -4.77
C SER A 100 -20.24 -6.32 -4.31
N ASP A 101 -20.75 -7.53 -4.27
CA ASP A 101 -19.94 -8.72 -4.03
C ASP A 101 -18.95 -8.90 -5.18
N LEU A 102 -17.68 -9.08 -4.81
CA LEU A 102 -16.58 -9.27 -5.75
C LEU A 102 -16.51 -10.74 -6.17
N TYR A 103 -16.64 -10.97 -7.47
CA TYR A 103 -16.37 -12.27 -8.08
C TYR A 103 -15.10 -12.17 -8.93
N VAL A 104 -14.23 -13.16 -8.81
CA VAL A 104 -13.04 -13.30 -9.64
C VAL A 104 -13.09 -14.66 -10.31
N ASN A 105 -13.06 -14.69 -11.63
CA ASN A 105 -13.23 -15.91 -12.43
C ASN A 105 -14.45 -16.73 -11.98
N ASN A 106 -15.57 -16.05 -11.72
CA ASN A 106 -16.83 -16.59 -11.19
C ASN A 106 -16.79 -17.14 -9.75
N VAL A 107 -15.72 -16.92 -8.99
CA VAL A 107 -15.63 -17.30 -7.58
C VAL A 107 -15.83 -16.07 -6.70
N LEU A 108 -16.73 -16.15 -5.71
CA LEU A 108 -16.94 -15.10 -4.72
C LEU A 108 -15.67 -14.92 -3.88
N ILE A 109 -15.21 -13.69 -3.76
CA ILE A 109 -14.04 -13.30 -2.96
C ILE A 109 -14.49 -12.35 -1.84
N GLU A 110 -14.29 -12.77 -0.61
CA GLU A 110 -14.59 -11.95 0.56
C GLU A 110 -13.62 -10.78 0.70
N GLN A 111 -14.13 -9.64 1.17
CA GLN A 111 -13.39 -8.39 1.34
C GLN A 111 -13.43 -7.96 2.81
N ASP A 112 -12.74 -8.70 3.69
CA ASP A 112 -12.78 -8.53 5.15
C ASP A 112 -12.15 -7.21 5.64
N PHE A 113 -11.49 -6.47 4.76
CA PHE A 113 -10.83 -5.20 5.08
C PHE A 113 -11.78 -3.99 5.04
N ILE A 114 -13.00 -4.14 4.57
CA ILE A 114 -14.06 -3.14 4.56
C ILE A 114 -15.38 -3.74 5.04
N ASP A 115 -16.24 -2.92 5.65
CA ASP A 115 -17.59 -3.35 6.02
C ASP A 115 -18.54 -3.47 4.81
N LYS A 116 -19.66 -4.13 5.01
CA LYS A 116 -20.64 -4.38 3.95
C LYS A 116 -21.29 -3.10 3.41
N GLU A 117 -21.45 -2.07 4.23
CA GLU A 117 -22.02 -0.79 3.80
C GLU A 117 -21.05 -0.06 2.87
N THR A 118 -19.78 0.00 3.24
CA THR A 118 -18.72 0.53 2.38
C THR A 118 -18.59 -0.29 1.09
N GLN A 119 -18.69 -1.61 1.17
CA GLN A 119 -18.64 -2.50 0.00
C GLN A 119 -19.73 -2.16 -1.03
N LYS A 120 -20.98 -1.89 -0.60
CA LYS A 120 -22.09 -1.52 -1.49
C LYS A 120 -21.82 -0.26 -2.30
N LEU A 121 -20.98 0.66 -1.80
CA LEU A 121 -20.60 1.88 -2.52
C LEU A 121 -19.70 1.59 -3.74
N THR A 122 -19.17 0.37 -3.89
CA THR A 122 -18.34 0.01 -5.05
C THR A 122 -19.09 0.15 -6.37
N ASN A 123 -20.38 -0.18 -6.40
CA ASN A 123 -21.20 -0.11 -7.61
C ASN A 123 -21.60 1.33 -8.00
N ILE A 124 -21.42 2.30 -7.10
CA ILE A 124 -21.75 3.69 -7.39
C ILE A 124 -20.77 4.24 -8.43
N GLY A 125 -21.31 4.68 -9.56
CA GLY A 125 -20.51 5.25 -10.66
C GLY A 125 -19.82 4.23 -11.57
N LEU A 126 -19.97 2.91 -11.34
CA LEU A 126 -19.48 1.91 -12.29
C LEU A 126 -20.23 2.01 -13.62
N LYS A 127 -19.46 2.21 -14.70
CA LYS A 127 -20.00 2.19 -16.07
C LYS A 127 -20.29 0.77 -16.54
N GLN A 128 -19.61 -0.22 -15.98
CA GLN A 128 -19.78 -1.65 -16.24
C GLN A 128 -19.50 -2.43 -14.96
N LYS A 129 -20.14 -3.59 -14.82
CA LYS A 129 -19.96 -4.45 -13.64
C LYS A 129 -18.85 -5.51 -13.82
N LYS A 130 -18.40 -5.73 -15.04
CA LYS A 130 -17.45 -6.78 -15.42
C LYS A 130 -16.23 -6.21 -16.11
N PHE A 131 -15.06 -6.66 -15.69
CA PHE A 131 -13.75 -6.19 -16.17
C PHE A 131 -12.86 -7.38 -16.46
N ILE A 132 -12.12 -7.33 -17.57
CA ILE A 132 -11.07 -8.30 -17.89
C ILE A 132 -9.75 -7.55 -17.71
N VAL A 133 -8.97 -7.95 -16.72
CA VAL A 133 -7.69 -7.31 -16.41
C VAL A 133 -6.66 -7.73 -17.47
N PRO A 134 -6.06 -6.80 -18.21
CA PRO A 134 -5.05 -7.15 -19.22
C PRO A 134 -3.81 -7.78 -18.61
N GLU A 135 -2.99 -8.41 -19.46
CA GLU A 135 -1.67 -8.90 -19.07
C GLU A 135 -0.79 -7.75 -18.58
N ASN A 136 -0.02 -7.98 -17.50
CA ASN A 136 0.87 -6.99 -16.87
C ASN A 136 0.17 -5.73 -16.33
N GLN A 137 -1.14 -5.79 -16.14
CA GLN A 137 -1.92 -4.71 -15.54
C GLN A 137 -2.68 -5.20 -14.30
N TYR A 138 -3.12 -4.25 -13.48
CA TYR A 138 -3.88 -4.52 -12.26
C TYR A 138 -5.11 -3.62 -12.20
N PHE A 139 -6.18 -4.15 -11.60
CA PHE A 139 -7.35 -3.37 -11.21
C PHE A 139 -7.25 -3.06 -9.73
N VAL A 140 -7.30 -1.78 -9.39
CA VAL A 140 -7.09 -1.30 -8.01
C VAL A 140 -8.28 -0.48 -7.53
N LEU A 141 -8.61 -0.61 -6.23
CA LEU A 141 -9.61 0.20 -5.57
C LEU A 141 -9.05 0.84 -4.30
N GLY A 142 -9.59 2.00 -3.95
CA GLY A 142 -9.45 2.52 -2.59
C GLY A 142 -10.42 1.81 -1.64
N ASP A 143 -10.04 1.66 -0.39
CA ASP A 143 -10.90 1.06 0.63
C ASP A 143 -12.08 1.98 0.97
N ASN A 144 -11.89 3.30 0.87
CA ASN A 144 -12.99 4.26 0.94
C ASN A 144 -13.74 4.33 -0.41
N ARG A 145 -14.57 3.33 -0.65
CA ARG A 145 -15.28 3.10 -1.93
C ARG A 145 -16.10 4.30 -2.42
N GLY A 146 -16.66 5.09 -1.50
CA GLY A 146 -17.55 6.21 -1.83
C GLY A 146 -16.85 7.43 -2.42
N ILE A 147 -15.57 7.64 -2.11
CA ILE A 147 -14.83 8.86 -2.51
C ILE A 147 -13.54 8.60 -3.28
N SER A 148 -13.11 7.34 -3.37
CA SER A 148 -11.83 7.00 -3.99
C SER A 148 -11.85 7.25 -5.51
N TYR A 149 -10.84 7.97 -6.00
CA TYR A 149 -10.48 8.01 -7.41
C TYR A 149 -9.55 6.82 -7.67
N ASP A 150 -10.04 5.81 -8.43
CA ASP A 150 -9.36 4.53 -8.62
C ASP A 150 -9.69 3.91 -9.98
N SER A 151 -9.47 2.62 -10.18
CA SER A 151 -9.65 1.96 -11.49
C SER A 151 -11.07 2.08 -12.05
N ARG A 152 -12.07 2.42 -11.25
CA ARG A 152 -13.41 2.76 -11.73
C ARG A 152 -13.42 4.04 -12.59
N ASN A 153 -12.43 4.90 -12.36
CA ASN A 153 -12.28 6.20 -13.04
C ASN A 153 -11.21 6.15 -14.13
N PHE A 154 -9.98 5.72 -13.79
CA PHE A 154 -8.82 5.79 -14.69
C PHE A 154 -8.48 4.45 -15.38
N GLY A 155 -9.18 3.34 -15.03
CA GLY A 155 -8.92 2.02 -15.62
C GLY A 155 -7.80 1.26 -14.92
N TYR A 156 -7.05 0.47 -15.67
CA TYR A 156 -6.00 -0.39 -15.13
C TYR A 156 -4.69 0.37 -14.92
N ILE A 157 -3.87 -0.12 -14.00
CA ILE A 157 -2.51 0.38 -13.80
C ILE A 157 -1.49 -0.64 -14.31
N GLU A 158 -0.40 -0.16 -14.89
CA GLU A 158 0.70 -0.98 -15.37
C GLU A 158 1.52 -1.53 -14.21
N GLN A 159 2.05 -2.76 -14.35
CA GLN A 159 2.93 -3.35 -13.35
C GLN A 159 4.18 -2.50 -13.10
N ASN A 160 4.74 -1.89 -14.14
CA ASN A 160 5.94 -1.08 -14.05
C ASN A 160 5.72 0.30 -13.42
N SER A 161 4.48 0.76 -13.31
CA SER A 161 4.14 1.98 -12.56
C SER A 161 4.17 1.76 -11.05
N ILE A 162 4.11 0.50 -10.59
CA ILE A 162 4.12 0.14 -9.17
C ILE A 162 5.56 0.14 -8.65
N PHE A 163 5.84 0.99 -7.68
CA PHE A 163 7.18 1.11 -7.10
C PHE A 163 7.26 0.73 -5.62
N GLY A 164 6.15 0.34 -4.99
CA GLY A 164 6.15 -0.09 -3.60
C GLY A 164 4.93 -0.96 -3.24
N ILE A 165 5.14 -1.90 -2.31
CA ILE A 165 4.08 -2.67 -1.65
C ILE A 165 4.15 -2.34 -0.17
N LEU A 166 3.07 -1.77 0.37
CA LEU A 166 2.99 -1.41 1.78
C LEU A 166 3.03 -2.67 2.65
N LYS A 167 3.86 -2.64 3.70
CA LYS A 167 3.99 -3.77 4.63
C LYS A 167 3.80 -3.38 6.09
N ILE A 168 4.13 -2.16 6.46
CA ILE A 168 4.09 -1.72 7.86
C ILE A 168 3.59 -0.28 7.92
N ILE A 169 2.66 -0.03 8.82
CA ILE A 169 2.29 1.32 9.28
C ILE A 169 2.82 1.49 10.70
N THR A 170 3.57 2.55 10.95
CA THR A 170 4.24 2.83 12.22
C THR A 170 3.63 3.95 13.03
N LYS A 171 2.79 4.79 12.41
CA LYS A 171 2.02 5.84 13.09
C LYS A 171 0.62 5.89 12.54
N HIS A 172 -0.32 6.00 13.43
CA HIS A 172 -1.73 6.15 13.13
C HIS A 172 -2.21 7.47 13.74
N TYR A 173 -2.70 8.38 12.93
CA TYR A 173 -3.34 9.61 13.41
C TYR A 173 -4.84 9.33 13.52
N SER A 174 -5.37 9.15 14.73
CA SER A 174 -6.73 8.65 14.92
C SER A 174 -7.81 9.73 14.99
N ASN A 175 -7.49 10.99 15.23
CA ASN A 175 -8.50 12.03 15.41
C ASN A 175 -8.17 13.33 14.67
N TYR A 176 -8.93 13.60 13.60
CA TYR A 176 -8.95 14.93 13.01
C TYR A 176 -9.87 15.85 13.84
N ASN A 177 -9.30 16.88 14.44
CA ASN A 177 -10.06 17.88 15.16
C ASN A 177 -10.56 18.95 14.17
N ASN A 178 -11.87 18.95 13.90
CA ASN A 178 -12.50 19.87 12.97
C ASN A 178 -12.43 21.34 13.42
N GLU A 179 -12.26 21.62 14.71
CA GLU A 179 -12.20 22.99 15.24
C GLU A 179 -10.82 23.61 15.06
N THR A 180 -9.77 22.80 15.20
CA THR A 180 -8.37 23.26 15.05
C THR A 180 -7.80 23.05 13.66
N ASN A 181 -8.52 22.32 12.79
CA ASN A 181 -8.08 21.91 11.46
C ASN A 181 -6.75 21.14 11.48
N LYS A 182 -6.50 20.36 12.53
CA LYS A 182 -5.29 19.57 12.76
C LYS A 182 -5.63 18.18 13.27
N TYR A 183 -4.75 17.23 12.93
CA TYR A 183 -4.78 15.92 13.55
C TYR A 183 -4.25 16.02 14.98
N GLU A 184 -5.06 15.61 15.97
CA GLU A 184 -4.59 15.44 17.34
C GLU A 184 -3.79 14.16 17.44
N LYS A 185 -2.52 14.28 17.86
CA LYS A 185 -1.62 13.15 18.09
C LYS A 185 -2.11 12.33 19.26
N GLU A 186 -2.71 11.19 19.01
CA GLU A 186 -2.55 10.06 19.92
C GLU A 186 -1.36 9.26 19.39
N GLU A 187 -0.21 9.33 20.06
CA GLU A 187 0.96 8.54 19.78
C GLU A 187 0.72 7.08 20.19
N PHE A 188 -0.04 6.35 19.40
CA PHE A 188 -0.02 4.88 19.43
C PHE A 188 0.94 4.41 18.34
N ILE A 189 2.12 3.92 18.75
CA ILE A 189 2.95 3.11 17.88
C ILE A 189 2.24 1.76 17.75
N SER A 190 1.26 1.68 16.88
CA SER A 190 0.68 0.41 16.48
C SER A 190 1.34 -0.04 15.19
N PHE A 191 1.97 -1.22 15.21
CA PHE A 191 2.47 -1.84 13.99
C PHE A 191 1.31 -2.61 13.37
N LYS A 192 0.81 -2.13 12.23
CA LYS A 192 -0.11 -2.90 11.40
C LYS A 192 0.69 -3.51 10.26
N PHE A 193 0.73 -4.83 10.19
CA PHE A 193 1.38 -5.59 9.13
C PHE A 193 0.34 -5.95 8.05
N PHE A 194 0.74 -5.89 6.78
CA PHE A 194 -0.07 -6.21 5.61
C PHE A 194 0.54 -7.34 4.78
#